data_95f20f7c9dd92ff4f85683b2e32c808f
#
_entry.id   95f20f7c9dd92ff4f85683b2e32c808f
#
_cell.length_a   1.000
_cell.length_b   1.000
_cell.length_c   1.000
_cell.angle_alpha   90.00
_cell.angle_beta   90.00
_cell.angle_gamma   90.00
#
_symmetry.space_group_name_H-M   'P 1'
#
loop_
_entity.id
_entity.type
_entity.pdbx_description
1 polymer ?
#
loop_
_entity_poly.entity_id
_entity_poly.type
_entity_poly.pdbx_seq_one_letter_code
_entity_poly.pdbx_strand_id
1 'polypeptide(L)'
;DVAGRADSLGMQEAAFGLPDQIEQSMRESREISGLPDMEDIDQVLILGMGGSGIAGDIVEAIAAPRMAVPVIVSKGYECPSFVDRRTLVMAVSFSGETEETLHAASIAHELDARIVVVTCGGLLGDLAGQWNSSLHLVDSSIPMPRCAVGAVSVPLLMGLQSIGLLSGVESELRACVETLRKRCDSIKNGLNAPLEVARGIGG
;
A
#
# COMPACT_ATOMS: atom_id res chain seq x y z
N ASP A 1 21.95 -1.28 28.45
CA ASP A 1 21.12 -0.63 27.43
C ASP A 1 21.38 -1.27 26.07
N VAL A 2 20.75 -2.43 25.82
CA VAL A 2 20.90 -3.19 24.56
C VAL A 2 20.00 -2.58 23.46
N ALA A 3 18.95 -1.87 23.85
CA ALA A 3 17.98 -1.29 22.93
C ALA A 3 18.53 -0.08 22.13
N GLY A 4 19.46 0.69 22.69
CA GLY A 4 20.00 1.89 22.04
C GLY A 4 21.03 1.63 20.91
N ARG A 5 21.49 0.39 20.74
CA ARG A 5 22.50 0.04 19.70
C ARG A 5 21.94 -0.70 18.47
N ALA A 6 20.70 -1.19 18.54
CA ALA A 6 20.16 -2.07 17.51
C ALA A 6 19.30 -1.37 16.45
N ASP A 7 18.81 -0.16 16.69
CA ASP A 7 17.90 0.56 15.77
C ASP A 7 18.56 1.79 15.14
N SER A 8 19.62 1.56 14.38
CA SER A 8 20.36 2.64 13.70
C SER A 8 19.58 3.32 12.56
N LEU A 9 18.45 2.73 12.15
CA LEU A 9 17.60 3.22 11.06
C LEU A 9 16.26 3.78 11.54
N GLY A 10 16.02 3.85 12.86
CA GLY A 10 14.73 4.33 13.40
C GLY A 10 13.54 3.42 13.09
N MET A 11 13.78 2.12 12.88
CA MET A 11 12.76 1.15 12.48
C MET A 11 11.67 0.98 13.54
N GLN A 12 12.06 1.03 14.82
CA GLN A 12 11.12 0.93 15.92
C GLN A 12 10.19 2.14 15.97
N GLU A 13 10.75 3.34 15.80
CA GLU A 13 9.97 4.58 15.76
C GLU A 13 9.00 4.56 14.57
N ALA A 14 9.48 4.18 13.38
CA ALA A 14 8.65 4.03 12.19
C ALA A 14 7.51 3.02 12.38
N ALA A 15 7.76 1.90 13.08
CA ALA A 15 6.73 0.91 13.40
C ALA A 15 5.67 1.47 14.37
N PHE A 16 6.08 2.21 15.38
CA PHE A 16 5.15 2.91 16.30
C PHE A 16 4.40 4.07 15.63
N GLY A 17 4.93 4.62 14.56
CA GLY A 17 4.29 5.65 13.74
C GLY A 17 3.19 5.13 12.79
N LEU A 18 2.98 3.81 12.70
CA LEU A 18 1.99 3.21 11.80
C LEU A 18 0.57 3.81 11.93
N PRO A 19 0.01 4.09 13.13
CA PRO A 19 -1.30 4.73 13.24
C PRO A 19 -1.36 6.11 12.57
N ASP A 20 -0.32 6.92 12.77
CA ASP A 20 -0.25 8.27 12.20
C ASP A 20 -0.04 8.22 10.69
N GLN A 21 0.76 7.25 10.21
CA GLN A 21 0.96 6.96 8.79
C GLN A 21 -0.36 6.60 8.09
N ILE A 22 -1.18 5.72 8.70
CA ILE A 22 -2.50 5.37 8.15
C ILE A 22 -3.40 6.62 8.09
N GLU A 23 -3.45 7.40 9.16
CA GLU A 23 -4.30 8.59 9.23
C GLU A 23 -3.87 9.67 8.21
N GLN A 24 -2.56 9.86 8.03
CA GLN A 24 -2.01 10.76 7.01
C GLN A 24 -2.37 10.26 5.61
N SER A 25 -2.11 9.00 5.31
CA SER A 25 -2.44 8.41 4.00
C SER A 25 -3.92 8.46 3.68
N MET A 26 -4.81 8.32 4.68
CA MET A 26 -6.25 8.51 4.48
C MET A 26 -6.59 9.94 4.05
N ARG A 27 -5.93 10.95 4.64
CA ARG A 27 -6.15 12.36 4.27
C ARG A 27 -5.69 12.63 2.84
N GLU A 28 -4.47 12.22 2.53
CA GLU A 28 -3.83 12.45 1.22
C GLU A 28 -4.54 11.68 0.10
N SER A 29 -5.01 10.47 0.38
CA SER A 29 -5.71 9.64 -0.62
C SER A 29 -7.05 10.22 -1.08
N ARG A 30 -7.66 11.15 -0.34
CA ARG A 30 -8.87 11.85 -0.78
C ARG A 30 -8.61 12.84 -1.92
N GLU A 31 -7.36 13.22 -2.12
CA GLU A 31 -6.94 14.17 -3.15
C GLU A 31 -6.54 13.48 -4.46
N ILE A 32 -6.56 12.13 -4.51
CA ILE A 32 -6.28 11.39 -5.73
C ILE A 32 -7.33 11.75 -6.78
N SER A 33 -6.87 12.29 -7.89
CA SER A 33 -7.69 12.70 -9.01
C SER A 33 -7.52 11.77 -10.21
N GLY A 34 -8.46 11.83 -11.16
CA GLY A 34 -8.36 11.05 -12.40
C GLY A 34 -8.66 9.56 -12.22
N LEU A 35 -9.27 9.16 -11.11
CA LEU A 35 -9.71 7.77 -10.91
C LEU A 35 -10.77 7.39 -11.94
N PRO A 36 -10.78 6.14 -12.46
CA PRO A 36 -11.78 5.67 -13.40
C PRO A 36 -13.16 5.50 -12.73
N ASP A 37 -14.20 5.47 -13.55
CA ASP A 37 -15.55 5.13 -13.10
C ASP A 37 -15.67 3.61 -12.84
N MET A 38 -16.46 3.23 -11.84
CA MET A 38 -16.67 1.82 -11.46
C MET A 38 -17.20 0.97 -12.63
N GLU A 39 -18.07 1.54 -13.46
CA GLU A 39 -18.70 0.85 -14.59
C GLU A 39 -17.70 0.43 -15.69
N ASP A 40 -16.50 1.03 -15.70
CA ASP A 40 -15.42 0.72 -16.62
C ASP A 40 -14.51 -0.41 -16.12
N ILE A 41 -14.74 -0.97 -14.93
CA ILE A 41 -13.84 -1.93 -14.29
C ILE A 41 -14.49 -3.30 -14.12
N ASP A 42 -13.89 -4.31 -14.73
CA ASP A 42 -14.29 -5.72 -14.60
C ASP A 42 -13.36 -6.51 -13.66
N GLN A 43 -12.16 -5.99 -13.40
CA GLN A 43 -11.14 -6.65 -12.55
C GLN A 43 -10.10 -5.66 -12.05
N VAL A 44 -9.47 -6.01 -10.93
CA VAL A 44 -8.40 -5.23 -10.32
C VAL A 44 -7.12 -6.05 -10.29
N LEU A 45 -6.02 -5.50 -10.79
CA LEU A 45 -4.68 -6.08 -10.72
C LEU A 45 -3.79 -5.15 -9.87
N ILE A 46 -3.19 -5.69 -8.84
CA ILE A 46 -2.20 -4.97 -8.02
C ILE A 46 -0.81 -5.49 -8.38
N LEU A 47 0.05 -4.59 -8.86
CA LEU A 47 1.45 -4.89 -9.18
C LEU A 47 2.34 -4.37 -8.05
N GLY A 48 3.24 -5.21 -7.53
CA GLY A 48 4.20 -4.75 -6.53
C GLY A 48 5.10 -5.88 -6.03
N MET A 49 6.29 -5.52 -5.57
CA MET A 49 7.30 -6.45 -5.04
C MET A 49 7.58 -6.18 -3.57
N GLY A 50 8.07 -7.19 -2.85
CA GLY A 50 8.50 -7.04 -1.45
C GLY A 50 7.44 -6.40 -0.56
N GLY A 51 7.77 -5.29 0.11
CA GLY A 51 6.85 -4.53 0.97
C GLY A 51 5.64 -3.97 0.21
N SER A 52 5.84 -3.53 -1.03
CA SER A 52 4.75 -3.08 -1.91
C SER A 52 3.84 -4.24 -2.33
N GLY A 53 4.40 -5.43 -2.56
CA GLY A 53 3.63 -6.64 -2.83
C GLY A 53 2.80 -7.10 -1.63
N ILE A 54 3.32 -6.96 -0.40
CA ILE A 54 2.56 -7.25 0.84
C ILE A 54 1.38 -6.28 0.98
N ALA A 55 1.53 -5.02 0.60
CA ALA A 55 0.41 -4.08 0.59
C ALA A 55 -0.71 -4.57 -0.34
N GLY A 56 -0.36 -5.13 -1.50
CA GLY A 56 -1.32 -5.80 -2.40
C GLY A 56 -2.03 -6.97 -1.73
N ASP A 57 -1.30 -7.87 -1.06
CA ASP A 57 -1.89 -9.01 -0.34
C ASP A 57 -2.88 -8.57 0.75
N ILE A 58 -2.56 -7.50 1.48
CA ILE A 58 -3.46 -6.94 2.50
C ILE A 58 -4.75 -6.43 1.84
N VAL A 59 -4.62 -5.71 0.73
CA VAL A 59 -5.77 -5.17 -0.01
C VAL A 59 -6.61 -6.29 -0.59
N GLU A 60 -5.99 -7.30 -1.22
CA GLU A 60 -6.69 -8.50 -1.71
C GLU A 60 -7.47 -9.19 -0.60
N ALA A 61 -6.83 -9.45 0.54
CA ALA A 61 -7.47 -10.13 1.68
C ALA A 61 -8.70 -9.36 2.22
N ILE A 62 -8.68 -8.03 2.19
CA ILE A 62 -9.77 -7.16 2.66
C ILE A 62 -10.86 -7.02 1.59
N ALA A 63 -10.46 -6.83 0.34
CA ALA A 63 -11.35 -6.45 -0.76
C ALA A 63 -12.01 -7.64 -1.45
N ALA A 64 -11.27 -8.74 -1.71
CA ALA A 64 -11.79 -9.87 -2.48
C ALA A 64 -13.09 -10.48 -1.94
N PRO A 65 -13.30 -10.63 -0.60
CA PRO A 65 -14.58 -11.14 -0.08
C PRO A 65 -15.75 -10.16 -0.19
N ARG A 66 -15.51 -8.91 -0.57
CA ARG A 66 -16.48 -7.80 -0.49
C ARG A 66 -16.79 -7.16 -1.83
N MET A 67 -15.88 -7.30 -2.79
CA MET A 67 -16.02 -6.71 -4.12
C MET A 67 -16.71 -7.68 -5.08
N ALA A 68 -17.48 -7.12 -6.03
CA ALA A 68 -18.13 -7.89 -7.09
C ALA A 68 -17.15 -8.29 -8.20
N VAL A 69 -16.01 -7.61 -8.30
CA VAL A 69 -14.97 -7.87 -9.31
C VAL A 69 -13.76 -8.51 -8.62
N PRO A 70 -13.02 -9.42 -9.33
CA PRO A 70 -11.83 -10.04 -8.76
C PRO A 70 -10.71 -9.04 -8.49
N VAL A 71 -9.96 -9.30 -7.41
CA VAL A 71 -8.71 -8.61 -7.07
C VAL A 71 -7.60 -9.63 -7.15
N ILE A 72 -6.53 -9.33 -7.88
CA ILE A 72 -5.42 -10.22 -8.14
C ILE A 72 -4.12 -9.47 -7.85
N VAL A 73 -3.18 -10.11 -7.16
CA VAL A 73 -1.84 -9.55 -6.90
C VAL A 73 -0.81 -10.26 -7.76
N SER A 74 -0.04 -9.51 -8.54
CA SER A 74 1.10 -10.02 -9.30
C SER A 74 2.41 -9.48 -8.75
N LYS A 75 3.36 -10.39 -8.50
CA LYS A 75 4.69 -10.11 -7.95
C LYS A 75 5.74 -10.65 -8.91
N GLY A 76 6.01 -9.90 -9.98
CA GLY A 76 6.97 -10.32 -11.00
C GLY A 76 6.89 -9.44 -12.24
N TYR A 77 7.63 -9.86 -13.27
CA TYR A 77 7.69 -9.13 -14.54
C TYR A 77 6.45 -9.30 -15.42
N GLU A 78 5.70 -10.38 -15.21
CA GLU A 78 4.62 -10.73 -16.12
C GLU A 78 3.38 -9.86 -15.89
N CYS A 79 2.86 -9.29 -16.97
CA CYS A 79 1.52 -8.73 -17.01
C CYS A 79 0.56 -9.87 -17.41
N PRO A 80 -0.43 -10.23 -16.57
CA PRO A 80 -1.35 -11.31 -16.89
C PRO A 80 -2.14 -11.08 -18.17
N SER A 81 -2.39 -12.14 -18.94
CA SER A 81 -3.04 -12.07 -20.27
C SER A 81 -4.50 -11.60 -20.25
N PHE A 82 -5.13 -11.51 -19.07
CA PHE A 82 -6.49 -10.98 -18.93
C PHE A 82 -6.54 -9.44 -18.90
N VAL A 83 -5.38 -8.78 -18.78
CA VAL A 83 -5.29 -7.32 -18.67
C VAL A 83 -5.75 -6.67 -19.97
N ASP A 84 -6.68 -5.72 -19.84
CA ASP A 84 -7.24 -4.94 -20.94
C ASP A 84 -7.73 -3.57 -20.45
N ARG A 85 -8.40 -2.80 -21.31
CA ARG A 85 -8.95 -1.47 -21.01
C ARG A 85 -9.98 -1.43 -19.86
N ARG A 86 -10.51 -2.57 -19.43
CA ARG A 86 -11.46 -2.71 -18.32
C ARG A 86 -10.80 -3.23 -17.05
N THR A 87 -9.48 -3.33 -17.07
CA THR A 87 -8.68 -3.69 -15.90
C THR A 87 -8.20 -2.43 -15.18
N LEU A 88 -8.49 -2.33 -13.88
CA LEU A 88 -7.85 -1.36 -13.00
C LEU A 88 -6.51 -1.94 -12.54
N VAL A 89 -5.41 -1.34 -12.96
CA VAL A 89 -4.05 -1.70 -12.53
C VAL A 89 -3.58 -0.72 -11.48
N MET A 90 -3.32 -1.20 -10.27
CA MET A 90 -2.73 -0.43 -9.18
C MET A 90 -1.23 -0.78 -9.09
N ALA A 91 -0.38 0.05 -9.68
CA ALA A 91 1.06 -0.15 -9.70
C ALA A 91 1.71 0.45 -8.45
N VAL A 92 2.32 -0.39 -7.61
CA VAL A 92 2.88 -0.02 -6.32
C VAL A 92 4.37 -0.27 -6.28
N SER A 93 5.16 0.78 -6.15
CA SER A 93 6.59 0.70 -5.90
C SER A 93 7.01 1.82 -4.97
N PHE A 94 7.44 1.50 -3.75
CA PHE A 94 7.88 2.50 -2.78
C PHE A 94 9.01 3.36 -3.36
N SER A 95 10.05 2.76 -3.94
CA SER A 95 11.15 3.50 -4.56
C SER A 95 10.80 4.14 -5.92
N GLY A 96 9.81 3.58 -6.62
CA GLY A 96 9.54 3.90 -8.01
C GLY A 96 10.51 3.29 -9.03
N GLU A 97 11.48 2.47 -8.56
CA GLU A 97 12.57 1.92 -9.39
C GLU A 97 12.52 0.39 -9.49
N THR A 98 11.43 -0.25 -9.05
CA THR A 98 11.31 -1.71 -9.08
C THR A 98 11.07 -2.19 -10.51
N GLU A 99 12.06 -2.86 -11.12
CA GLU A 99 12.03 -3.26 -12.54
C GLU A 99 10.80 -4.09 -12.90
N GLU A 100 10.45 -5.06 -12.06
CA GLU A 100 9.28 -5.93 -12.27
C GLU A 100 7.99 -5.12 -12.35
N THR A 101 7.80 -4.19 -11.42
CA THR A 101 6.61 -3.34 -11.38
C THR A 101 6.58 -2.38 -12.57
N LEU A 102 7.72 -1.78 -12.91
CA LEU A 102 7.85 -0.89 -14.07
C LEU A 102 7.51 -1.61 -15.38
N HIS A 103 8.07 -2.81 -15.56
CA HIS A 103 7.84 -3.61 -16.77
C HIS A 103 6.37 -4.02 -16.91
N ALA A 104 5.80 -4.62 -15.87
CA ALA A 104 4.41 -5.07 -15.90
C ALA A 104 3.42 -3.91 -16.06
N ALA A 105 3.67 -2.76 -15.39
CA ALA A 105 2.84 -1.56 -15.53
C ALA A 105 2.94 -0.95 -16.94
N SER A 106 4.12 -0.97 -17.57
CA SER A 106 4.30 -0.50 -18.95
C SER A 106 3.51 -1.35 -19.93
N ILE A 107 3.54 -2.68 -19.80
CA ILE A 107 2.71 -3.58 -20.63
C ILE A 107 1.23 -3.30 -20.40
N ALA A 108 0.80 -3.12 -19.14
CA ALA A 108 -0.60 -2.80 -18.84
C ALA A 108 -1.04 -1.47 -19.48
N HIS A 109 -0.16 -0.48 -19.52
CA HIS A 109 -0.41 0.78 -20.22
C HIS A 109 -0.57 0.58 -21.75
N GLU A 110 0.28 -0.24 -22.37
CA GLU A 110 0.18 -0.58 -23.81
C GLU A 110 -1.12 -1.33 -24.15
N LEU A 111 -1.73 -1.99 -23.14
CA LEU A 111 -3.02 -2.67 -23.26
C LEU A 111 -4.21 -1.77 -22.92
N ASP A 112 -4.00 -0.45 -22.81
CA ASP A 112 -5.02 0.56 -22.45
C ASP A 112 -5.67 0.35 -21.07
N ALA A 113 -5.01 -0.36 -20.13
CA ALA A 113 -5.54 -0.54 -18.76
C ALA A 113 -5.66 0.80 -18.02
N ARG A 114 -6.59 0.88 -17.08
CA ARG A 114 -6.76 2.03 -16.18
C ARG A 114 -5.70 1.95 -15.08
N ILE A 115 -4.74 2.88 -15.07
CA ILE A 115 -3.60 2.81 -14.14
C ILE A 115 -3.72 3.82 -13.01
N VAL A 116 -3.49 3.34 -11.79
CA VAL A 116 -3.27 4.15 -10.59
C VAL A 116 -1.89 3.80 -10.04
N VAL A 117 -1.08 4.80 -9.78
CA VAL A 117 0.29 4.65 -9.29
C VAL A 117 0.39 5.08 -7.83
N VAL A 118 1.08 4.28 -7.02
CA VAL A 118 1.42 4.58 -5.62
C VAL A 118 2.93 4.44 -5.44
N THR A 119 3.63 5.55 -5.20
CA THR A 119 5.10 5.59 -5.15
C THR A 119 5.62 6.80 -4.36
N CYS A 120 6.88 6.77 -3.90
CA CYS A 120 7.55 8.00 -3.41
C CYS A 120 8.09 8.89 -4.55
N GLY A 121 7.99 8.47 -5.81
CA GLY A 121 8.56 9.14 -6.97
C GLY A 121 9.23 8.14 -7.90
N GLY A 122 10.46 8.46 -8.34
CA GLY A 122 11.24 7.62 -9.23
C GLY A 122 10.63 7.49 -10.64
N LEU A 123 11.15 6.55 -11.41
CA LEU A 123 10.72 6.34 -12.80
C LEU A 123 9.21 6.01 -12.90
N LEU A 124 8.65 5.29 -11.94
CA LEU A 124 7.22 4.98 -11.93
C LEU A 124 6.36 6.25 -11.77
N GLY A 125 6.81 7.20 -10.95
CA GLY A 125 6.16 8.51 -10.82
C GLY A 125 6.23 9.34 -12.10
N ASP A 126 7.39 9.33 -12.78
CA ASP A 126 7.56 10.01 -14.06
C ASP A 126 6.67 9.40 -15.16
N LEU A 127 6.58 8.07 -15.19
CA LEU A 127 5.71 7.34 -16.10
C LEU A 127 4.23 7.63 -15.85
N ALA A 128 3.81 7.74 -14.58
CA ALA A 128 2.43 8.14 -14.25
C ALA A 128 2.07 9.50 -14.87
N GLY A 129 3.00 10.46 -14.82
CA GLY A 129 2.82 11.76 -15.48
C GLY A 129 2.74 11.66 -17.00
N GLN A 130 3.60 10.84 -17.63
CA GLN A 130 3.59 10.63 -19.08
C GLN A 130 2.32 9.92 -19.56
N TRP A 131 1.82 8.95 -18.79
CA TRP A 131 0.59 8.20 -19.07
C TRP A 131 -0.68 8.98 -18.72
N ASN A 132 -0.55 10.13 -18.08
CA ASN A 132 -1.67 10.89 -17.51
C ASN A 132 -2.54 10.02 -16.56
N SER A 133 -1.85 9.16 -15.80
CA SER A 133 -2.47 8.24 -14.84
C SER A 133 -2.65 8.88 -13.47
N SER A 134 -3.59 8.39 -12.69
CA SER A 134 -3.76 8.79 -11.29
C SER A 134 -2.50 8.46 -10.49
N LEU A 135 -2.02 9.40 -9.67
CA LEU A 135 -0.81 9.26 -8.89
C LEU A 135 -1.07 9.61 -7.42
N HIS A 136 -0.65 8.74 -6.53
CA HIS A 136 -0.51 9.01 -5.10
C HIS A 136 0.97 9.01 -4.71
N LEU A 137 1.45 10.13 -4.19
CA LEU A 137 2.81 10.23 -3.69
C LEU A 137 2.88 9.83 -2.22
N VAL A 138 3.70 8.84 -1.94
CA VAL A 138 4.00 8.35 -0.58
C VAL A 138 5.11 9.20 0.04
N ASP A 139 5.02 9.46 1.35
CA ASP A 139 6.04 10.19 2.09
C ASP A 139 7.40 9.48 2.02
N SER A 140 8.36 10.12 1.37
CA SER A 140 9.74 9.63 1.22
C SER A 140 10.57 9.69 2.51
N SER A 141 10.06 10.33 3.56
CA SER A 141 10.73 10.34 4.87
C SER A 141 10.64 9.01 5.62
N ILE A 142 9.76 8.11 5.20
CA ILE A 142 9.66 6.75 5.74
C ILE A 142 10.95 5.99 5.39
N PRO A 143 11.66 5.43 6.37
CA PRO A 143 13.04 4.96 6.18
C PRO A 143 13.18 3.80 5.20
N MET A 144 12.14 2.99 5.03
CA MET A 144 12.17 1.87 4.07
C MET A 144 10.79 1.24 3.83
N PRO A 145 10.63 0.48 2.71
CA PRO A 145 9.34 -0.07 2.27
C PRO A 145 8.59 -0.90 3.31
N ARG A 146 9.32 -1.69 4.12
CA ARG A 146 8.69 -2.54 5.15
C ARG A 146 8.06 -1.73 6.30
N CYS A 147 8.46 -0.48 6.47
CA CYS A 147 7.86 0.45 7.43
C CYS A 147 6.73 1.27 6.82
N ALA A 148 6.52 1.19 5.51
CA ALA A 148 5.56 2.00 4.77
C ALA A 148 4.23 1.28 4.53
N VAL A 149 3.95 0.19 5.24
CA VAL A 149 2.79 -0.66 4.95
C VAL A 149 1.46 0.12 4.96
N GLY A 150 1.29 1.04 5.90
CA GLY A 150 0.13 1.94 5.94
C GLY A 150 0.12 2.90 4.75
N ALA A 151 1.26 3.54 4.47
CA ALA A 151 1.40 4.53 3.41
C ALA A 151 1.18 3.97 1.99
N VAL A 152 1.44 2.67 1.78
CA VAL A 152 1.25 2.06 0.46
C VAL A 152 -0.05 1.25 0.33
N SER A 153 -0.62 0.71 1.42
CA SER A 153 -1.88 -0.05 1.35
C SER A 153 -3.13 0.82 1.46
N VAL A 154 -3.08 1.88 2.27
CA VAL A 154 -4.23 2.77 2.48
C VAL A 154 -4.67 3.47 1.20
N PRO A 155 -3.77 4.03 0.34
CA PRO A 155 -4.16 4.64 -0.92
C PRO A 155 -4.88 3.68 -1.86
N LEU A 156 -4.50 2.39 -1.87
CA LEU A 156 -5.18 1.37 -2.66
C LEU A 156 -6.61 1.15 -2.18
N LEU A 157 -6.80 0.95 -0.87
CA LEU A 157 -8.13 0.77 -0.27
C LEU A 157 -9.01 2.00 -0.45
N MET A 158 -8.47 3.19 -0.24
CA MET A 158 -9.18 4.44 -0.42
C MET A 158 -9.53 4.71 -1.89
N GLY A 159 -8.61 4.35 -2.80
CA GLY A 159 -8.86 4.41 -4.25
C GLY A 159 -10.01 3.50 -4.66
N LEU A 160 -10.02 2.24 -4.21
CA LEU A 160 -11.14 1.32 -4.45
C LEU A 160 -12.47 1.83 -3.89
N GLN A 161 -12.45 2.48 -2.71
CA GLN A 161 -13.64 3.13 -2.16
C GLN A 161 -14.09 4.33 -2.99
N SER A 162 -13.17 5.18 -3.43
CA SER A 162 -13.48 6.38 -4.21
C SER A 162 -14.06 6.04 -5.58
N ILE A 163 -13.60 4.94 -6.19
CA ILE A 163 -14.15 4.39 -7.43
C ILE A 163 -15.56 3.80 -7.20
N GLY A 164 -15.89 3.38 -5.97
CA GLY A 164 -17.17 2.73 -5.63
C GLY A 164 -17.10 1.20 -5.60
N LEU A 165 -15.94 0.60 -5.85
CA LEU A 165 -15.74 -0.86 -5.83
C LEU A 165 -15.75 -1.45 -4.42
N LEU A 166 -15.38 -0.66 -3.41
CA LEU A 166 -15.33 -1.07 -2.00
C LEU A 166 -16.02 -0.01 -1.14
N SER A 167 -16.70 -0.40 -0.08
CA SER A 167 -17.40 0.52 0.81
C SER A 167 -16.98 0.38 2.26
N GLY A 168 -17.11 1.45 3.05
CA GLY A 168 -16.87 1.42 4.51
C GLY A 168 -15.39 1.46 4.92
N VAL A 169 -14.46 1.57 3.98
CA VAL A 169 -13.00 1.55 4.21
C VAL A 169 -12.57 2.63 5.19
N GLU A 170 -13.03 3.87 4.99
CA GLU A 170 -12.60 4.98 5.85
C GLU A 170 -12.99 4.78 7.32
N SER A 171 -14.20 4.28 7.60
CA SER A 171 -14.64 4.01 8.96
C SER A 171 -13.84 2.88 9.61
N GLU A 172 -13.51 1.84 8.86
CA GLU A 172 -12.71 0.71 9.32
C GLU A 172 -11.25 1.11 9.59
N LEU A 173 -10.65 1.93 8.72
CA LEU A 173 -9.32 2.47 8.93
C LEU A 173 -9.25 3.36 10.17
N ARG A 174 -10.27 4.18 10.45
CA ARG A 174 -10.35 4.96 11.70
C ARG A 174 -10.38 4.06 12.94
N ALA A 175 -11.18 3.01 12.94
CA ALA A 175 -11.23 2.03 14.02
C ALA A 175 -9.89 1.28 14.17
N CYS A 176 -9.23 0.98 13.05
CA CYS A 176 -7.89 0.38 13.04
C CYS A 176 -6.86 1.32 13.70
N VAL A 177 -6.86 2.60 13.35
CA VAL A 177 -5.96 3.61 13.95
C VAL A 177 -6.13 3.69 15.48
N GLU A 178 -7.37 3.73 15.96
CA GLU A 178 -7.64 3.73 17.41
C GLU A 178 -7.11 2.46 18.10
N THR A 179 -7.31 1.31 17.49
CA THR A 179 -6.85 0.03 18.02
C THR A 179 -5.33 -0.04 18.05
N LEU A 180 -4.67 0.41 16.98
CA LEU A 180 -3.22 0.44 16.89
C LEU A 180 -2.60 1.41 17.90
N ARG A 181 -3.19 2.59 18.11
CA ARG A 181 -2.73 3.54 19.14
C ARG A 181 -2.75 2.90 20.54
N LYS A 182 -3.87 2.29 20.92
CA LYS A 182 -3.98 1.58 22.20
C LYS A 182 -2.92 0.47 22.32
N ARG A 183 -2.66 -0.25 21.24
CA ARG A 183 -1.64 -1.32 21.21
C ARG A 183 -0.22 -0.75 21.35
N CYS A 184 0.10 0.31 20.63
CA CYS A 184 1.39 1.00 20.73
C CYS A 184 1.64 1.51 22.14
N ASP A 185 0.65 2.13 22.79
CA ASP A 185 0.76 2.61 24.16
C ASP A 185 0.97 1.47 25.15
N SER A 186 0.25 0.37 25.01
CA SER A 186 0.44 -0.83 25.83
C SER A 186 1.87 -1.39 25.70
N ILE A 187 2.42 -1.41 24.48
CA ILE A 187 3.78 -1.89 24.24
C ILE A 187 4.82 -0.92 24.85
N LYS A 188 4.67 0.38 24.65
CA LYS A 188 5.56 1.41 25.21
C LYS A 188 5.59 1.39 26.72
N ASN A 189 4.46 1.11 27.37
CA ASN A 189 4.34 1.05 28.83
C ASN A 189 4.82 -0.27 29.46
N GLY A 190 5.43 -1.16 28.67
CA GLY A 190 6.03 -2.41 29.17
C GLY A 190 5.02 -3.53 29.47
N LEU A 191 3.75 -3.37 29.16
CA LEU A 191 2.72 -4.42 29.22
C LEU A 191 2.85 -5.33 27.99
N ASN A 192 3.94 -6.13 27.94
CA ASN A 192 4.49 -6.54 26.64
C ASN A 192 4.89 -8.01 26.64
N ALA A 193 3.94 -8.91 26.39
CA ALA A 193 4.21 -10.32 26.20
C ALA A 193 5.29 -10.62 25.12
N PRO A 194 5.35 -9.91 23.96
CA PRO A 194 6.41 -10.11 22.99
C PRO A 194 7.83 -9.79 23.51
N LEU A 195 7.96 -8.76 24.37
CA LEU A 195 9.27 -8.40 24.93
C LEU A 195 9.74 -9.45 25.95
N GLU A 196 8.80 -9.99 26.73
CA GLU A 196 9.11 -11.08 27.71
C GLU A 196 9.51 -12.36 26.97
N VAL A 197 8.82 -12.70 25.87
CA VAL A 197 9.20 -13.82 25.01
C VAL A 197 10.58 -13.61 24.39
N ALA A 198 10.85 -12.41 23.85
CA ALA A 198 12.16 -12.09 23.27
C ALA A 198 13.29 -12.16 24.32
N ARG A 199 13.06 -11.69 25.55
CA ARG A 199 14.02 -11.82 26.66
C ARG A 199 14.25 -13.27 27.09
N GLY A 200 13.20 -14.12 27.02
CA GLY A 200 13.30 -15.53 27.34
C GLY A 200 14.04 -16.38 26.30
N ILE A 201 14.10 -15.91 25.05
CA ILE A 201 14.80 -16.61 23.94
C ILE A 201 16.26 -16.18 23.85
N GLY A 202 16.63 -15.01 24.33
CA GLY A 202 17.96 -14.41 24.23
C GLY A 202 18.90 -14.66 25.42
N GLY A 203 18.55 -15.59 26.31
CA GLY A 203 19.35 -15.98 27.48
C GLY A 203 20.18 -17.22 27.24
#